data_40bbfe09ac5e641fdbcd17800d599ee8
#
_entry.id   40bbfe09ac5e641fdbcd17800d599ee8
#
_cell.length_a   1.000
_cell.length_b   1.000
_cell.length_c   1.000
_cell.angle_alpha   90.00
_cell.angle_beta   90.00
_cell.angle_gamma   90.00
#
_symmetry.space_group_name_H-M   'P 1'
#
loop_
_entity.id
_entity.type
_entity.pdbx_description
1 polymer ?
#
loop_
_entity_poly.entity_id
_entity_poly.type
_entity_poly.pdbx_seq_one_letter_code
_entity_poly.pdbx_strand_id
1 'polypeptide(L)'
;MLVACSKDVVDETTGTSGNDGATANSLLQVTTRSGGANDATVSYPVQVYVFQGDECRAVQTIGDEGQTLNIALVEGTYSVYAVGGASATDYTLPTKDNATTTTALTLKEGRTLTDLMTASAVATLVDGGTNTVALGMTRKTMLIQDVTIKKIPTAATAVSVTIAPLWQSLTVGTTFSGANASTTIALTKQSDDRTWQSTATAFVLPPSSQPASISVNITIGGTIKTYTYSCSDQLEAGYKINIDGTYTEAVGVSLTGTITGATWLGERTISFTFDENGSSASENNTDPTPDPSLSGAGSFPAVGDTYEGCYVLAVTEIDETSAELTLLSPNELAVASASDADAALATLGMDGISDWAIPTKAQMDAFYAAKDGVTPAPAGTYYIWQGSTSLKKRNMSTGDDSSFASGAYLRPVAVVSVTKE
;
A
#
# COMPACT_ATOMS: atom_id res chain seq x y z
N MET A 1 -14.06 -49.90 23.78
CA MET A 1 -14.93 -49.74 22.59
C MET A 1 -14.31 -48.62 21.77
N LEU A 2 -13.48 -48.99 20.81
CA LEU A 2 -12.81 -48.01 19.92
C LEU A 2 -13.79 -47.63 18.82
N VAL A 3 -14.07 -46.35 18.68
CA VAL A 3 -14.74 -45.81 17.50
C VAL A 3 -13.64 -45.23 16.60
N ALA A 4 -13.41 -45.87 15.49
CA ALA A 4 -12.52 -45.41 14.44
C ALA A 4 -13.15 -44.19 13.75
N CYS A 5 -12.45 -43.05 13.71
CA CYS A 5 -12.77 -41.95 12.82
C CYS A 5 -12.49 -42.39 11.39
N SER A 6 -13.52 -42.41 10.60
CA SER A 6 -13.52 -42.61 9.17
C SER A 6 -12.82 -41.42 8.51
N LYS A 7 -11.76 -41.75 7.80
CA LYS A 7 -11.06 -40.86 6.88
C LYS A 7 -11.95 -40.67 5.67
N ASP A 8 -12.55 -39.48 5.51
CA ASP A 8 -13.29 -39.16 4.29
C ASP A 8 -12.32 -39.15 3.10
N VAL A 9 -12.64 -40.05 2.21
CA VAL A 9 -11.97 -40.24 0.91
C VAL A 9 -12.21 -39.00 0.08
N VAL A 10 -11.13 -38.36 -0.29
CA VAL A 10 -11.17 -37.30 -1.31
C VAL A 10 -11.68 -37.94 -2.59
N ASP A 11 -12.82 -37.45 -3.07
CA ASP A 11 -13.41 -37.81 -4.34
C ASP A 11 -12.43 -37.51 -5.48
N GLU A 12 -11.88 -38.56 -6.09
CA GLU A 12 -11.13 -38.45 -7.33
C GLU A 12 -12.13 -38.10 -8.47
N THR A 13 -12.47 -36.84 -8.60
CA THR A 13 -13.06 -36.37 -9.84
C THR A 13 -11.99 -36.35 -10.93
N THR A 14 -11.91 -37.46 -11.65
CA THR A 14 -11.33 -37.53 -12.98
C THR A 14 -12.04 -36.53 -13.89
N GLY A 15 -11.59 -35.26 -13.83
CA GLY A 15 -11.99 -34.22 -14.78
C GLY A 15 -11.36 -34.52 -16.13
N THR A 16 -12.16 -35.08 -17.02
CA THR A 16 -11.83 -35.21 -18.44
C THR A 16 -11.65 -33.78 -18.99
N SER A 17 -10.41 -33.35 -19.10
CA SER A 17 -10.07 -32.11 -19.77
C SER A 17 -10.18 -32.28 -21.27
N GLY A 18 -10.73 -31.24 -21.93
CA GLY A 18 -10.72 -31.15 -23.39
C GLY A 18 -9.30 -31.16 -23.96
N ASN A 19 -9.13 -32.03 -24.86
CA ASN A 19 -8.40 -31.98 -26.11
C ASN A 19 -6.88 -31.68 -26.17
N ASP A 20 -6.09 -32.13 -25.17
CA ASP A 20 -4.67 -32.42 -25.40
C ASP A 20 -4.30 -33.62 -24.52
N GLY A 21 -3.98 -34.77 -25.12
CA GLY A 21 -3.76 -36.05 -24.43
C GLY A 21 -2.57 -36.14 -23.49
N ALA A 22 -2.17 -35.07 -22.86
CA ALA A 22 -1.13 -35.03 -21.86
C ALA A 22 -1.71 -35.35 -20.48
N THR A 23 -1.22 -36.41 -19.86
CA THR A 23 -1.57 -36.80 -18.49
C THR A 23 -0.91 -35.84 -17.50
N ALA A 24 -1.70 -35.32 -16.55
CA ALA A 24 -1.16 -34.52 -15.45
C ALA A 24 -0.32 -35.41 -14.53
N ASN A 25 1.01 -35.33 -14.66
CA ASN A 25 1.98 -36.16 -13.97
C ASN A 25 2.95 -35.32 -13.11
N SER A 26 2.84 -34.00 -13.15
CA SER A 26 3.64 -33.07 -12.35
C SER A 26 2.82 -32.47 -11.22
N LEU A 27 3.46 -32.07 -10.14
CA LEU A 27 2.80 -31.57 -8.93
C LEU A 27 3.22 -30.14 -8.62
N LEU A 28 2.25 -29.23 -8.57
CA LEU A 28 2.41 -27.89 -8.01
C LEU A 28 1.95 -27.89 -6.55
N GLN A 29 2.87 -27.62 -5.63
CA GLN A 29 2.55 -27.38 -4.22
C GLN A 29 2.46 -25.89 -3.95
N VAL A 30 1.39 -25.43 -3.30
CA VAL A 30 1.18 -24.03 -2.97
C VAL A 30 0.95 -23.88 -1.48
N THR A 31 1.74 -23.00 -0.86
CA THR A 31 1.60 -22.59 0.53
C THR A 31 1.48 -21.08 0.61
N THR A 32 0.98 -20.55 1.71
CA THR A 32 0.91 -19.12 1.97
C THR A 32 1.72 -18.75 3.19
N ARG A 33 2.27 -17.55 3.18
CA ARG A 33 2.96 -16.93 4.32
C ARG A 33 2.69 -15.43 4.31
N SER A 34 2.95 -14.74 5.41
CA SER A 34 3.00 -13.29 5.41
C SER A 34 4.07 -12.79 4.43
N GLY A 35 3.73 -11.80 3.64
CA GLY A 35 4.66 -11.10 2.75
C GLY A 35 5.37 -9.90 3.41
N GLY A 36 4.93 -9.51 4.61
CA GLY A 36 5.50 -8.40 5.36
C GLY A 36 6.62 -8.83 6.33
N ALA A 37 7.41 -7.86 6.79
CA ALA A 37 8.57 -8.09 7.66
C ALA A 37 8.21 -8.49 9.10
N ASN A 38 6.97 -8.35 9.56
CA ASN A 38 6.57 -8.64 10.94
C ASN A 38 5.20 -9.33 10.94
N ASP A 39 5.12 -10.55 11.40
CA ASP A 39 3.99 -11.35 11.91
C ASP A 39 2.56 -10.97 11.42
N ALA A 40 2.45 -10.44 10.21
CA ALA A 40 1.16 -10.13 9.62
C ALA A 40 0.42 -11.45 9.35
N THR A 41 -0.65 -11.68 10.08
CA THR A 41 -1.52 -12.86 9.88
C THR A 41 -2.13 -12.81 8.48
N VAL A 42 -2.06 -13.92 7.76
CA VAL A 42 -2.74 -14.08 6.47
C VAL A 42 -4.26 -14.14 6.70
N SER A 43 -5.02 -13.40 5.90
CA SER A 43 -6.48 -13.45 5.94
C SER A 43 -7.00 -14.66 5.17
N TYR A 44 -7.55 -15.64 5.88
CA TYR A 44 -8.15 -16.83 5.27
C TYR A 44 -9.67 -16.66 5.09
N PRO A 45 -10.30 -17.39 4.12
CA PRO A 45 -9.68 -18.32 3.17
C PRO A 45 -8.88 -17.60 2.08
N VAL A 46 -7.89 -18.28 1.48
CA VAL A 46 -7.13 -17.82 0.34
C VAL A 46 -7.56 -18.59 -0.92
N GLN A 47 -8.10 -17.88 -1.90
CA GLN A 47 -8.43 -18.41 -3.22
C GLN A 47 -7.17 -18.43 -4.07
N VAL A 48 -6.82 -19.58 -4.62
CA VAL A 48 -5.64 -19.76 -5.48
C VAL A 48 -6.08 -20.09 -6.89
N TYR A 49 -5.64 -19.31 -7.85
CA TYR A 49 -5.91 -19.45 -9.28
C TYR A 49 -4.60 -19.76 -10.00
N VAL A 50 -4.60 -20.79 -10.83
CA VAL A 50 -3.43 -21.22 -11.60
C VAL A 50 -3.72 -21.11 -13.09
N PHE A 51 -2.91 -20.33 -13.79
CA PHE A 51 -3.05 -20.07 -15.21
C PHE A 51 -1.87 -20.61 -16.01
N GLN A 52 -2.17 -21.11 -17.20
CA GLN A 52 -1.17 -21.35 -18.24
C GLN A 52 -1.52 -20.47 -19.46
N GLY A 53 -0.69 -19.44 -19.70
CA GLY A 53 -1.12 -18.34 -20.56
C GLY A 53 -2.38 -17.67 -19.99
N ASP A 54 -3.39 -17.52 -20.81
CA ASP A 54 -4.68 -16.91 -20.42
C ASP A 54 -5.71 -17.91 -19.89
N GLU A 55 -5.40 -19.21 -19.91
CA GLU A 55 -6.33 -20.27 -19.51
C GLU A 55 -6.17 -20.61 -18.01
N CYS A 56 -7.28 -20.54 -17.27
CA CYS A 56 -7.31 -21.00 -15.89
C CYS A 56 -7.34 -22.52 -15.82
N ARG A 57 -6.26 -23.11 -15.31
CA ARG A 57 -6.10 -24.57 -15.20
C ARG A 57 -6.64 -25.13 -13.89
N ALA A 58 -6.57 -24.36 -12.82
CA ALA A 58 -7.08 -24.78 -11.51
C ALA A 58 -7.53 -23.60 -10.66
N VAL A 59 -8.54 -23.83 -9.83
CA VAL A 59 -8.97 -22.96 -8.74
C VAL A 59 -9.11 -23.81 -7.50
N GLN A 60 -8.39 -23.46 -6.44
CA GLN A 60 -8.46 -24.16 -5.15
C GLN A 60 -8.40 -23.16 -3.98
N THR A 61 -8.77 -23.61 -2.80
CA THR A 61 -8.86 -22.78 -1.60
C THR A 61 -7.95 -23.32 -0.51
N ILE A 62 -7.12 -22.44 0.06
CA ILE A 62 -6.43 -22.68 1.34
C ILE A 62 -7.35 -22.15 2.44
N GLY A 63 -7.89 -23.05 3.27
CA GLY A 63 -8.84 -22.69 4.32
C GLY A 63 -8.19 -22.13 5.57
N ASP A 64 -7.01 -22.62 5.92
CA ASP A 64 -6.35 -22.34 7.20
C ASP A 64 -4.83 -22.22 7.04
N GLU A 65 -4.19 -21.67 8.05
CA GLU A 65 -2.74 -21.60 8.15
C GLU A 65 -2.10 -23.00 8.16
N GLY A 66 -0.97 -23.11 7.48
CA GLY A 66 -0.21 -24.37 7.38
C GLY A 66 -0.76 -25.37 6.36
N GLN A 67 -1.92 -25.13 5.75
CA GLN A 67 -2.43 -25.97 4.69
C GLN A 67 -1.58 -25.81 3.43
N THR A 68 -1.28 -26.94 2.78
CA THR A 68 -0.61 -27.00 1.47
C THR A 68 -1.58 -27.53 0.42
N LEU A 69 -1.74 -26.79 -0.67
CA LEU A 69 -2.44 -27.31 -1.85
C LEU A 69 -1.50 -28.18 -2.68
N ASN A 70 -2.05 -29.27 -3.21
CA ASN A 70 -1.38 -30.15 -4.15
C ASN A 70 -2.19 -30.19 -5.44
N ILE A 71 -1.65 -29.59 -6.50
CA ILE A 71 -2.36 -29.40 -7.78
C ILE A 71 -1.62 -30.21 -8.83
N ALA A 72 -2.25 -31.25 -9.35
CA ALA A 72 -1.73 -32.07 -10.44
C ALA A 72 -1.90 -31.32 -11.78
N LEU A 73 -0.79 -31.13 -12.50
CA LEU A 73 -0.73 -30.39 -13.77
C LEU A 73 0.19 -31.10 -14.74
N VAL A 74 0.14 -30.73 -16.01
CA VAL A 74 1.14 -31.14 -17.01
C VAL A 74 2.42 -30.31 -16.83
N GLU A 75 3.50 -30.70 -17.46
CA GLU A 75 4.71 -29.87 -17.52
C GLU A 75 4.40 -28.53 -18.19
N GLY A 76 5.12 -27.47 -17.77
CA GLY A 76 4.93 -26.13 -18.33
C GLY A 76 5.15 -25.00 -17.32
N THR A 77 4.98 -23.78 -17.78
CA THR A 77 5.07 -22.59 -16.92
C THR A 77 3.68 -22.07 -16.58
N TYR A 78 3.46 -21.80 -15.31
CA TYR A 78 2.18 -21.39 -14.74
C TYR A 78 2.32 -20.08 -13.97
N SER A 79 1.35 -19.20 -14.13
CA SER A 79 1.15 -18.03 -13.26
C SER A 79 0.19 -18.41 -12.14
N VAL A 80 0.60 -18.21 -10.90
CA VAL A 80 -0.18 -18.50 -9.70
C VAL A 80 -0.58 -17.19 -9.04
N TYR A 81 -1.88 -16.96 -8.88
CA TYR A 81 -2.44 -15.80 -8.20
C TYR A 81 -3.21 -16.23 -6.96
N ALA A 82 -3.09 -15.47 -5.89
CA ALA A 82 -3.81 -15.73 -4.66
C ALA A 82 -4.51 -14.48 -4.13
N VAL A 83 -5.75 -14.66 -3.66
CA VAL A 83 -6.53 -13.61 -2.99
C VAL A 83 -7.01 -14.16 -1.65
N GLY A 84 -6.49 -13.60 -0.56
CA GLY A 84 -6.86 -13.93 0.81
C GLY A 84 -7.97 -13.03 1.33
N GLY A 85 -8.76 -13.53 2.27
CA GLY A 85 -9.88 -12.85 2.88
C GLY A 85 -11.17 -12.85 2.06
N ALA A 86 -11.14 -13.38 0.84
CA ALA A 86 -12.31 -13.46 -0.04
C ALA A 86 -13.04 -14.77 0.15
N SER A 87 -14.04 -14.82 1.03
CA SER A 87 -14.88 -15.99 1.24
C SER A 87 -16.00 -16.09 0.21
N ALA A 88 -16.43 -17.32 -0.13
CA ALA A 88 -17.61 -17.53 -0.98
C ALA A 88 -18.92 -17.09 -0.29
N THR A 89 -18.91 -16.83 1.02
CA THR A 89 -20.03 -16.27 1.75
C THR A 89 -20.23 -14.80 1.39
N ASP A 90 -19.13 -14.05 1.25
CA ASP A 90 -19.16 -12.59 1.09
C ASP A 90 -18.98 -12.16 -0.36
N TYR A 91 -18.29 -12.97 -1.18
CA TYR A 91 -17.97 -12.66 -2.57
C TYR A 91 -18.55 -13.66 -3.55
N THR A 92 -18.86 -13.19 -4.75
CA THR A 92 -19.00 -14.03 -5.94
C THR A 92 -17.61 -14.26 -6.50
N LEU A 93 -17.10 -15.48 -6.35
CA LEU A 93 -15.77 -15.88 -6.75
C LEU A 93 -15.78 -16.46 -8.15
N PRO A 94 -14.83 -16.10 -9.03
CA PRO A 94 -14.67 -16.74 -10.33
C PRO A 94 -14.35 -18.22 -10.19
N THR A 95 -14.94 -19.03 -11.03
CA THR A 95 -14.68 -20.46 -11.16
C THR A 95 -13.60 -20.72 -12.21
N LYS A 96 -13.09 -21.95 -12.30
CA LYS A 96 -12.12 -22.34 -13.32
C LYS A 96 -12.57 -21.96 -14.73
N ASP A 97 -13.85 -22.16 -15.02
CA ASP A 97 -14.38 -22.03 -16.40
C ASP A 97 -14.58 -20.57 -16.83
N ASN A 98 -14.63 -19.61 -15.88
CA ASN A 98 -14.88 -18.20 -16.17
C ASN A 98 -13.82 -17.25 -15.61
N ALA A 99 -12.79 -17.76 -14.92
CA ALA A 99 -11.73 -16.93 -14.41
C ALA A 99 -10.78 -16.48 -15.52
N THR A 100 -10.55 -15.18 -15.57
CA THR A 100 -9.43 -14.54 -16.27
C THR A 100 -8.66 -13.70 -15.27
N THR A 101 -7.45 -13.27 -15.59
CA THR A 101 -6.67 -12.40 -14.71
C THR A 101 -7.36 -11.06 -14.44
N THR A 102 -8.24 -10.61 -15.36
CA THR A 102 -9.00 -9.37 -15.22
C THR A 102 -10.39 -9.55 -14.58
N THR A 103 -10.82 -10.80 -14.33
CA THR A 103 -12.12 -11.05 -13.70
C THR A 103 -12.12 -10.52 -12.26
N ALA A 104 -13.09 -9.66 -11.94
CA ALA A 104 -13.21 -9.06 -10.62
C ALA A 104 -13.86 -10.03 -9.61
N LEU A 105 -13.41 -9.95 -8.35
CA LEU A 105 -14.08 -10.57 -7.21
C LEU A 105 -15.19 -9.62 -6.76
N THR A 106 -16.44 -10.01 -6.96
CA THR A 106 -17.59 -9.14 -6.70
C THR A 106 -18.13 -9.37 -5.30
N LEU A 107 -18.16 -8.31 -4.49
CA LEU A 107 -18.79 -8.33 -3.18
C LEU A 107 -20.30 -8.56 -3.35
N LYS A 108 -20.89 -9.49 -2.58
CA LYS A 108 -22.32 -9.77 -2.61
C LYS A 108 -23.12 -8.64 -1.97
N GLU A 109 -24.37 -8.49 -2.39
CA GLU A 109 -25.28 -7.51 -1.82
C GLU A 109 -25.44 -7.66 -0.30
N GLY A 110 -25.40 -6.55 0.41
CA GLY A 110 -25.51 -6.50 1.88
C GLY A 110 -24.27 -7.00 2.63
N ARG A 111 -23.18 -7.30 1.95
CA ARG A 111 -21.91 -7.66 2.57
C ARG A 111 -20.97 -6.47 2.64
N THR A 112 -20.03 -6.52 3.59
CA THR A 112 -18.97 -5.53 3.76
C THR A 112 -17.65 -6.08 3.25
N LEU A 113 -16.78 -5.18 2.79
CA LEU A 113 -15.43 -5.54 2.38
C LEU A 113 -14.68 -6.17 3.57
N THR A 114 -13.90 -7.21 3.28
CA THR A 114 -13.06 -7.92 4.25
C THR A 114 -11.60 -7.51 4.12
N ASP A 115 -10.72 -7.99 5.00
CA ASP A 115 -9.28 -7.78 4.91
C ASP A 115 -8.70 -8.56 3.72
N LEU A 116 -8.65 -7.92 2.55
CA LEU A 116 -8.17 -8.56 1.33
C LEU A 116 -6.65 -8.49 1.23
N MET A 117 -6.04 -9.63 0.94
CA MET A 117 -4.61 -9.78 0.70
C MET A 117 -4.37 -10.43 -0.66
N THR A 118 -3.23 -10.17 -1.30
CA THR A 118 -2.89 -10.81 -2.57
C THR A 118 -1.43 -11.25 -2.60
N ALA A 119 -1.17 -12.25 -3.45
CA ALA A 119 0.17 -12.65 -3.87
C ALA A 119 0.14 -13.17 -5.30
N SER A 120 1.29 -13.15 -5.96
CA SER A 120 1.47 -13.81 -7.25
C SER A 120 2.86 -14.44 -7.33
N ALA A 121 2.98 -15.50 -8.13
CA ALA A 121 4.25 -16.16 -8.42
C ALA A 121 4.18 -16.86 -9.78
N VAL A 122 5.34 -17.21 -10.30
CA VAL A 122 5.48 -18.06 -11.49
C VAL A 122 6.07 -19.41 -11.06
N ALA A 123 5.51 -20.50 -11.53
CA ALA A 123 5.98 -21.85 -11.30
C ALA A 123 6.26 -22.55 -12.63
N THR A 124 7.42 -23.19 -12.75
CA THR A 124 7.73 -24.05 -13.89
C THR A 124 7.76 -25.51 -13.42
N LEU A 125 6.91 -26.32 -14.03
CA LEU A 125 6.84 -27.77 -13.80
C LEU A 125 7.58 -28.49 -14.89
N VAL A 126 8.38 -29.49 -14.51
CA VAL A 126 9.00 -30.46 -15.41
C VAL A 126 8.26 -31.78 -15.30
N ASP A 127 8.32 -32.60 -16.33
CA ASP A 127 7.63 -33.90 -16.39
C ASP A 127 7.94 -34.78 -15.17
N GLY A 128 6.89 -35.26 -14.50
CA GLY A 128 6.99 -36.04 -13.26
C GLY A 128 7.55 -35.30 -12.05
N GLY A 129 7.85 -34.00 -12.18
CA GLY A 129 8.46 -33.19 -11.12
C GLY A 129 7.47 -32.57 -10.15
N THR A 130 7.99 -32.10 -9.03
CA THR A 130 7.26 -31.28 -8.05
C THR A 130 7.92 -29.91 -7.94
N ASN A 131 7.11 -28.85 -7.96
CA ASN A 131 7.57 -27.49 -7.66
C ASN A 131 6.72 -26.94 -6.50
N THR A 132 7.40 -26.30 -5.54
CA THR A 132 6.75 -25.69 -4.36
C THR A 132 6.83 -24.18 -4.45
N VAL A 133 5.68 -23.54 -4.36
CA VAL A 133 5.54 -22.07 -4.35
C VAL A 133 5.02 -21.62 -2.99
N ALA A 134 5.77 -20.73 -2.34
CA ALA A 134 5.36 -20.07 -1.10
C ALA A 134 4.90 -18.62 -1.42
N LEU A 135 3.60 -18.39 -1.39
CA LEU A 135 2.99 -17.11 -1.73
C LEU A 135 3.10 -16.12 -0.57
N GLY A 136 3.86 -15.05 -0.74
CA GLY A 136 3.97 -13.94 0.22
C GLY A 136 2.77 -13.00 0.11
N MET A 137 1.80 -13.14 1.02
CA MET A 137 0.55 -12.38 1.00
C MET A 137 0.75 -10.94 1.49
N THR A 138 0.31 -9.97 0.72
CA THR A 138 0.34 -8.53 1.08
C THR A 138 -1.05 -7.94 1.09
N ARG A 139 -1.35 -7.04 2.05
CA ARG A 139 -2.65 -6.39 2.16
C ARG A 139 -2.92 -5.44 1.01
N LYS A 140 -4.16 -5.47 0.54
CA LYS A 140 -4.68 -4.57 -0.50
C LYS A 140 -5.79 -3.65 0.02
N THR A 141 -6.19 -3.81 1.26
CA THR A 141 -7.16 -2.95 1.95
C THR A 141 -6.48 -2.00 2.92
N MET A 142 -7.15 -0.89 3.22
CA MET A 142 -6.93 -0.08 4.43
C MET A 142 -8.03 -0.43 5.43
N LEU A 143 -7.75 -0.22 6.71
CA LEU A 143 -8.73 -0.33 7.78
C LEU A 143 -9.05 1.07 8.29
N ILE A 144 -10.27 1.56 8.08
CA ILE A 144 -10.78 2.72 8.81
C ILE A 144 -11.10 2.24 10.22
N GLN A 145 -10.20 2.56 11.17
CA GLN A 145 -10.26 2.04 12.53
C GLN A 145 -11.19 2.84 13.40
N ASP A 146 -11.13 4.17 13.30
CA ASP A 146 -12.00 5.10 14.00
C ASP A 146 -12.30 6.33 13.15
N VAL A 147 -13.50 6.86 13.33
CA VAL A 147 -13.92 8.15 12.79
C VAL A 147 -14.61 8.92 13.91
N THR A 148 -13.99 10.00 14.36
CA THR A 148 -14.53 10.85 15.42
C THR A 148 -14.64 12.29 14.94
N ILE A 149 -15.84 12.88 14.99
CA ILE A 149 -16.10 14.29 14.67
C ILE A 149 -16.65 15.00 15.90
N LYS A 150 -15.92 16.01 16.39
CA LYS A 150 -16.17 16.73 17.63
C LYS A 150 -16.79 18.11 17.38
N LYS A 151 -17.39 18.69 18.42
CA LYS A 151 -17.99 20.04 18.45
C LYS A 151 -19.13 20.25 17.43
N ILE A 152 -19.71 19.21 16.92
CA ILE A 152 -20.88 19.28 16.04
C ILE A 152 -22.00 20.05 16.71
N PRO A 153 -22.77 20.91 16.00
CA PRO A 153 -23.95 21.57 16.56
C PRO A 153 -24.93 20.56 17.15
N THR A 154 -25.49 20.88 18.34
CA THR A 154 -26.42 19.98 19.02
C THR A 154 -27.69 19.71 18.22
N ALA A 155 -28.06 20.63 17.31
CA ALA A 155 -29.20 20.49 16.38
C ALA A 155 -28.95 19.45 15.27
N ALA A 156 -27.76 18.91 15.15
CA ALA A 156 -27.46 17.85 14.16
C ALA A 156 -28.24 16.57 14.52
N THR A 157 -28.88 16.00 13.49
CA THR A 157 -29.66 14.76 13.60
C THR A 157 -28.97 13.56 12.98
N ALA A 158 -28.01 13.78 12.07
CA ALA A 158 -27.15 12.74 11.52
C ALA A 158 -25.80 13.32 11.10
N VAL A 159 -24.76 12.52 11.23
CA VAL A 159 -23.41 12.81 10.72
C VAL A 159 -22.86 11.57 10.05
N SER A 160 -22.22 11.74 8.91
CA SER A 160 -21.50 10.67 8.21
C SER A 160 -20.24 11.20 7.56
N VAL A 161 -19.29 10.29 7.30
CA VAL A 161 -18.06 10.58 6.58
C VAL A 161 -18.03 9.73 5.32
N THR A 162 -17.82 10.37 4.16
CA THR A 162 -17.69 9.69 2.86
C THR A 162 -16.26 9.86 2.35
N ILE A 163 -15.65 8.76 1.91
CA ILE A 163 -14.31 8.73 1.31
C ILE A 163 -14.46 8.34 -0.16
N ALA A 164 -13.88 9.12 -1.06
CA ALA A 164 -13.93 8.91 -2.51
C ALA A 164 -12.76 9.66 -3.22
N PRO A 165 -12.36 9.27 -4.45
CA PRO A 165 -12.77 8.05 -5.13
C PRO A 165 -11.97 6.84 -4.65
N LEU A 166 -12.57 5.69 -4.54
CA LEU A 166 -11.93 4.43 -4.13
C LEU A 166 -11.98 3.41 -5.27
N TRP A 167 -11.13 2.39 -5.19
CA TRP A 167 -11.30 1.18 -5.97
C TRP A 167 -12.49 0.37 -5.44
N GLN A 168 -13.18 -0.34 -6.33
CA GLN A 168 -14.38 -1.12 -5.97
C GLN A 168 -14.06 -2.56 -5.62
N SER A 169 -13.12 -3.18 -6.34
CA SER A 169 -12.80 -4.60 -6.22
C SER A 169 -11.35 -4.92 -6.57
N LEU A 170 -10.93 -6.14 -6.27
CA LEU A 170 -9.72 -6.77 -6.82
C LEU A 170 -10.07 -7.73 -7.94
N THR A 171 -9.14 -7.92 -8.87
CA THR A 171 -9.23 -8.95 -9.90
C THR A 171 -8.51 -10.24 -9.46
N VAL A 172 -8.77 -11.33 -10.15
CA VAL A 172 -8.01 -12.59 -9.98
C VAL A 172 -6.51 -12.37 -10.17
N GLY A 173 -6.11 -11.53 -11.16
CA GLY A 173 -4.72 -11.16 -11.41
C GLY A 173 -4.12 -10.19 -10.38
N THR A 174 -4.78 -10.01 -9.22
CA THR A 174 -4.30 -9.23 -8.06
C THR A 174 -4.21 -7.72 -8.28
N THR A 175 -4.85 -7.19 -9.32
CA THR A 175 -4.95 -5.75 -9.63
C THR A 175 -6.26 -5.16 -9.12
N PHE A 176 -6.30 -3.84 -8.98
CA PHE A 176 -7.53 -3.14 -8.62
C PHE A 176 -8.45 -2.97 -9.82
N SER A 177 -9.76 -2.91 -9.58
CA SER A 177 -10.79 -2.75 -10.60
C SER A 177 -11.97 -1.89 -10.10
N GLY A 178 -12.68 -1.22 -11.01
CA GLY A 178 -13.84 -0.39 -10.71
C GLY A 178 -13.45 0.91 -10.01
N ALA A 179 -12.90 1.87 -10.75
CA ALA A 179 -12.58 3.20 -10.25
C ALA A 179 -13.83 4.00 -9.85
N ASN A 180 -13.65 5.05 -9.01
CA ASN A 180 -14.69 5.98 -8.57
C ASN A 180 -15.77 5.39 -7.64
N ALA A 181 -15.47 4.32 -6.91
CA ALA A 181 -16.30 3.88 -5.81
C ALA A 181 -16.20 4.88 -4.62
N SER A 182 -17.12 4.76 -3.68
CA SER A 182 -17.11 5.53 -2.43
C SER A 182 -17.56 4.67 -1.27
N THR A 183 -17.10 5.01 -0.07
CA THR A 183 -17.57 4.40 1.17
C THR A 183 -18.08 5.49 2.09
N THR A 184 -19.28 5.28 2.67
CA THR A 184 -19.89 6.20 3.63
C THR A 184 -20.01 5.51 4.97
N ILE A 185 -19.45 6.12 6.01
CA ILE A 185 -19.46 5.66 7.40
C ILE A 185 -20.43 6.56 8.18
N ALA A 186 -21.52 5.99 8.65
CA ALA A 186 -22.45 6.68 9.52
C ALA A 186 -21.87 6.75 10.94
N LEU A 187 -22.00 7.91 11.57
CA LEU A 187 -21.51 8.14 12.92
C LEU A 187 -22.68 8.15 13.93
N THR A 188 -22.37 7.74 15.13
CA THR A 188 -23.32 7.74 16.26
C THR A 188 -22.99 8.86 17.23
N LYS A 189 -24.03 9.59 17.61
CA LYS A 189 -23.95 10.69 18.59
C LYS A 189 -23.53 10.16 19.95
N GLN A 190 -22.53 10.79 20.56
CA GLN A 190 -22.04 10.42 21.88
C GLN A 190 -22.80 11.18 23.01
N SER A 191 -22.55 10.85 24.28
CA SER A 191 -23.24 11.37 25.44
C SER A 191 -23.03 12.86 25.69
N ASP A 192 -22.02 13.49 25.11
CA ASP A 192 -21.76 14.94 25.19
C ASP A 192 -22.57 15.76 24.19
N ASP A 193 -23.46 15.09 23.42
CA ASP A 193 -24.32 15.67 22.38
C ASP A 193 -23.63 16.42 21.25
N ARG A 194 -22.28 16.50 21.25
CA ARG A 194 -21.48 17.23 20.27
C ARG A 194 -20.41 16.40 19.62
N THR A 195 -20.12 15.22 20.12
CA THR A 195 -19.19 14.26 19.51
C THR A 195 -19.96 13.17 18.78
N TRP A 196 -19.51 12.82 17.58
CA TRP A 196 -20.05 11.76 16.77
C TRP A 196 -18.93 10.80 16.39
N GLN A 197 -19.13 9.49 16.55
CA GLN A 197 -18.10 8.49 16.38
C GLN A 197 -18.63 7.27 15.63
N SER A 198 -17.75 6.63 14.86
CA SER A 198 -18.03 5.33 14.23
C SER A 198 -18.21 4.25 15.30
N THR A 199 -19.13 3.32 15.07
CA THR A 199 -19.40 2.21 15.99
C THR A 199 -18.69 0.93 15.61
N ALA A 200 -18.10 0.89 14.42
CA ALA A 200 -17.39 -0.26 13.88
C ALA A 200 -16.27 0.19 12.96
N THR A 201 -15.26 -0.65 12.83
CA THR A 201 -14.21 -0.51 11.83
C THR A 201 -14.73 -0.86 10.43
N ALA A 202 -14.11 -0.33 9.37
CA ALA A 202 -14.48 -0.64 8.00
C ALA A 202 -13.22 -0.92 7.15
N PHE A 203 -13.20 -2.06 6.46
CA PHE A 203 -12.21 -2.28 5.42
C PHE A 203 -12.64 -1.56 4.14
N VAL A 204 -11.69 -0.89 3.48
CA VAL A 204 -11.90 -0.21 2.21
C VAL A 204 -10.69 -0.42 1.31
N LEU A 205 -10.90 -0.38 -0.01
CA LEU A 205 -9.79 -0.37 -0.96
C LEU A 205 -9.19 1.04 -1.04
N PRO A 206 -7.92 1.19 -1.43
CA PRO A 206 -7.29 2.49 -1.52
C PRO A 206 -7.94 3.37 -2.60
N PRO A 207 -7.61 4.67 -2.63
CA PRO A 207 -8.08 5.58 -3.66
C PRO A 207 -7.74 5.09 -5.08
N SER A 208 -8.67 5.30 -5.99
CA SER A 208 -8.49 5.00 -7.42
C SER A 208 -7.85 6.17 -8.19
N SER A 209 -7.77 7.34 -7.58
CA SER A 209 -7.01 8.51 -8.04
C SER A 209 -6.66 9.41 -6.85
N GLN A 210 -5.62 10.21 -6.99
CA GLN A 210 -5.19 11.21 -6.02
C GLN A 210 -5.47 12.63 -6.56
N PRO A 211 -5.75 13.59 -5.69
CA PRO A 211 -6.04 13.44 -4.26
C PRO A 211 -7.38 12.75 -4.02
N ALA A 212 -7.46 11.97 -2.95
CA ALA A 212 -8.75 11.48 -2.45
C ALA A 212 -9.47 12.59 -1.67
N SER A 213 -10.78 12.46 -1.51
CA SER A 213 -11.57 13.39 -0.70
C SER A 213 -12.24 12.68 0.48
N ILE A 214 -12.23 13.36 1.62
CA ILE A 214 -13.00 13.00 2.80
C ILE A 214 -14.09 14.05 2.96
N SER A 215 -15.34 13.63 2.87
CA SER A 215 -16.50 14.53 2.99
C SER A 215 -17.25 14.24 4.29
N VAL A 216 -17.36 15.26 5.17
CA VAL A 216 -18.20 15.21 6.36
C VAL A 216 -19.57 15.75 6.02
N ASN A 217 -20.60 14.93 6.17
CA ASN A 217 -22.00 15.29 5.92
C ASN A 217 -22.71 15.46 7.27
N ILE A 218 -23.25 16.65 7.52
CA ILE A 218 -23.98 16.99 8.75
C ILE A 218 -25.41 17.34 8.39
N THR A 219 -26.38 16.64 8.96
CA THR A 219 -27.82 16.91 8.76
C THR A 219 -28.36 17.78 9.92
N ILE A 220 -28.83 18.96 9.57
CA ILE A 220 -29.48 19.90 10.54
C ILE A 220 -30.80 20.35 9.93
N GLY A 221 -31.89 20.19 10.68
CA GLY A 221 -33.23 20.60 10.23
C GLY A 221 -33.68 19.94 8.92
N GLY A 222 -33.20 18.73 8.64
CA GLY A 222 -33.49 18.00 7.40
C GLY A 222 -32.61 18.40 6.20
N THR A 223 -31.75 19.39 6.36
CA THR A 223 -30.78 19.81 5.31
C THR A 223 -29.42 19.20 5.58
N ILE A 224 -28.81 18.64 4.54
CA ILE A 224 -27.44 18.10 4.60
C ILE A 224 -26.47 19.20 4.18
N LYS A 225 -25.52 19.51 5.06
CA LYS A 225 -24.34 20.31 4.76
C LYS A 225 -23.14 19.38 4.57
N THR A 226 -22.42 19.52 3.47
CA THR A 226 -21.25 18.70 3.13
C THR A 226 -20.00 19.56 3.17
N TYR A 227 -19.00 19.07 3.87
CA TYR A 227 -17.68 19.68 3.99
C TYR A 227 -16.65 18.69 3.45
N THR A 228 -15.88 19.09 2.45
CA THR A 228 -14.95 18.19 1.76
C THR A 228 -13.51 18.63 1.96
N TYR A 229 -12.68 17.69 2.34
CA TYR A 229 -11.24 17.81 2.48
C TYR A 229 -10.56 16.98 1.39
N SER A 230 -9.57 17.55 0.69
CA SER A 230 -8.70 16.82 -0.23
C SER A 230 -7.52 16.24 0.54
N CYS A 231 -7.35 14.93 0.46
CA CYS A 231 -6.31 14.17 1.15
C CYS A 231 -5.36 13.60 0.08
N SER A 232 -4.13 14.08 0.03
CA SER A 232 -3.07 13.50 -0.79
C SER A 232 -2.24 12.52 0.04
N ASP A 233 -1.89 11.37 -0.54
CA ASP A 233 -0.86 10.41 -0.11
C ASP A 233 -1.00 9.73 1.26
N GLN A 234 -2.11 9.93 1.98
CA GLN A 234 -2.30 9.32 3.31
C GLN A 234 -3.19 8.07 3.32
N LEU A 235 -3.94 7.84 2.24
CA LEU A 235 -4.88 6.72 2.12
C LEU A 235 -4.26 5.61 1.26
N GLU A 236 -3.55 4.69 1.89
CA GLU A 236 -2.86 3.59 1.21
C GLU A 236 -3.23 2.22 1.79
N ALA A 237 -3.14 1.19 0.93
CA ALA A 237 -3.32 -0.19 1.36
C ALA A 237 -2.31 -0.58 2.45
N GLY A 238 -2.75 -1.40 3.40
CA GLY A 238 -1.92 -1.90 4.49
C GLY A 238 -1.85 -0.99 5.72
N TYR A 239 -2.51 0.19 5.70
CA TYR A 239 -2.55 1.08 6.85
C TYR A 239 -3.89 1.04 7.59
N LYS A 240 -3.82 1.27 8.90
CA LYS A 240 -4.97 1.60 9.73
C LYS A 240 -5.13 3.11 9.74
N ILE A 241 -6.34 3.60 9.52
CA ILE A 241 -6.64 5.02 9.37
C ILE A 241 -7.60 5.44 10.47
N ASN A 242 -7.22 6.46 11.23
CA ASN A 242 -8.08 7.18 12.15
C ASN A 242 -8.41 8.54 11.54
N ILE A 243 -9.67 8.96 11.66
CA ILE A 243 -10.16 10.26 11.20
C ILE A 243 -10.73 10.97 12.42
N ASP A 244 -10.08 12.04 12.87
CA ASP A 244 -10.50 12.82 14.05
C ASP A 244 -10.80 14.26 13.66
N GLY A 245 -12.06 14.67 13.73
CA GLY A 245 -12.60 15.95 13.30
C GLY A 245 -13.11 16.84 14.41
N THR A 246 -12.88 18.16 14.31
CA THR A 246 -13.49 19.13 15.22
C THR A 246 -14.16 20.25 14.43
N TYR A 247 -15.48 20.43 14.54
CA TYR A 247 -16.22 21.53 13.93
C TYR A 247 -16.04 22.82 14.74
N THR A 248 -15.90 23.98 14.08
CA THR A 248 -15.88 25.31 14.73
C THR A 248 -16.84 26.27 14.03
N GLU A 249 -17.51 27.12 14.82
CA GLU A 249 -18.53 28.05 14.31
C GLU A 249 -17.98 29.31 13.63
N ALA A 250 -16.69 29.61 13.77
CA ALA A 250 -16.15 30.90 13.36
C ALA A 250 -14.96 30.84 12.38
N VAL A 251 -14.11 29.88 12.44
CA VAL A 251 -12.94 29.71 11.54
C VAL A 251 -12.48 28.26 11.63
N GLY A 252 -12.60 27.55 10.55
CA GLY A 252 -11.97 26.24 10.26
C GLY A 252 -11.79 25.25 11.41
N VAL A 253 -11.85 24.00 11.12
CA VAL A 253 -11.80 22.88 12.06
C VAL A 253 -10.49 22.15 11.95
N SER A 254 -9.88 21.80 13.06
CA SER A 254 -8.62 21.02 13.12
C SER A 254 -8.91 19.56 13.47
N LEU A 255 -8.26 18.66 12.80
CA LEU A 255 -8.22 17.21 13.05
C LEU A 255 -6.83 16.79 13.50
N THR A 256 -6.72 15.94 14.49
CA THR A 256 -5.43 15.40 14.96
C THR A 256 -5.55 13.94 15.37
N GLY A 257 -4.54 13.13 15.11
CA GLY A 257 -4.49 11.74 15.50
C GLY A 257 -3.09 11.15 15.62
N THR A 258 -2.94 9.90 16.06
CA THR A 258 -1.67 9.27 16.45
C THR A 258 -1.39 7.98 15.68
N ILE A 259 -0.13 7.74 15.34
CA ILE A 259 0.33 6.51 14.69
C ILE A 259 0.89 5.55 15.74
N THR A 260 0.41 4.31 15.77
CA THR A 260 0.98 3.22 16.56
C THR A 260 1.11 1.95 15.72
N GLY A 261 2.32 1.38 15.71
CA GLY A 261 2.63 0.20 14.91
C GLY A 261 1.97 -1.07 15.43
N ALA A 262 1.32 -1.79 14.56
CA ALA A 262 0.81 -3.15 14.75
C ALA A 262 1.09 -3.94 13.47
N THR A 263 0.69 -5.22 13.39
CA THR A 263 0.84 -6.15 12.26
C THR A 263 0.44 -5.64 10.85
N TRP A 264 0.01 -4.42 10.75
CA TRP A 264 -0.18 -3.61 9.56
C TRP A 264 1.08 -2.77 9.29
N LEU A 265 1.19 -2.11 8.13
CA LEU A 265 2.31 -1.20 7.82
C LEU A 265 2.43 -0.04 8.82
N GLY A 266 1.32 0.29 9.49
CA GLY A 266 1.24 1.31 10.54
C GLY A 266 -0.16 1.90 10.65
N GLU A 267 -0.30 2.86 11.55
CA GLU A 267 -1.49 3.71 11.66
C GLU A 267 -1.16 5.09 11.11
N ARG A 268 -2.09 5.65 10.35
CA ARG A 268 -2.01 7.04 9.86
C ARG A 268 -3.18 7.83 10.38
N THR A 269 -2.91 9.07 10.70
CA THR A 269 -3.96 10.03 11.04
C THR A 269 -4.02 11.13 10.01
N ILE A 270 -5.24 11.42 9.58
CA ILE A 270 -5.57 12.48 8.65
C ILE A 270 -6.12 13.65 9.45
N SER A 271 -5.45 14.80 9.38
CA SER A 271 -5.88 16.03 10.02
C SER A 271 -6.34 17.03 8.97
N PHE A 272 -7.52 17.61 9.13
CA PHE A 272 -8.00 18.66 8.22
C PHE A 272 -8.87 19.70 8.93
N THR A 273 -9.02 20.85 8.27
CA THR A 273 -9.81 21.98 8.76
C THR A 273 -10.93 22.31 7.75
N PHE A 274 -12.16 22.56 8.19
CA PHE A 274 -13.25 22.99 7.33
C PHE A 274 -14.17 23.99 8.02
N ASP A 275 -14.75 24.92 7.25
CA ASP A 275 -15.67 25.94 7.72
C ASP A 275 -17.06 25.82 7.08
N GLU A 276 -18.02 26.66 7.50
CA GLU A 276 -19.39 26.68 6.95
C GLU A 276 -19.47 26.98 5.43
N ASN A 277 -18.42 27.52 4.83
CA ASN A 277 -18.38 27.91 3.43
C ASN A 277 -17.68 26.87 2.54
N GLY A 278 -17.20 25.77 3.13
CA GLY A 278 -16.50 24.70 2.41
C GLY A 278 -15.08 25.06 1.99
N SER A 279 -14.52 26.13 2.56
CA SER A 279 -13.12 26.49 2.32
C SER A 279 -12.23 25.61 3.17
N SER A 280 -11.41 24.79 2.54
CA SER A 280 -10.33 24.06 3.20
C SER A 280 -9.24 25.05 3.62
N ALA A 281 -9.06 25.25 4.90
CA ALA A 281 -7.88 25.92 5.42
C ALA A 281 -6.89 24.87 5.89
N SER A 282 -5.74 24.88 5.24
CA SER A 282 -4.43 24.38 5.65
C SER A 282 -4.36 23.10 6.52
N GLU A 283 -3.67 22.14 6.00
CA GLU A 283 -3.19 20.94 6.69
C GLU A 283 -2.36 21.34 7.92
N ASN A 284 -2.81 20.97 9.12
CA ASN A 284 -1.94 20.88 10.29
C ASN A 284 -1.69 19.40 10.53
N ASN A 285 -0.62 18.90 9.94
CA ASN A 285 -0.03 17.61 10.28
C ASN A 285 0.71 17.78 11.60
N THR A 286 0.16 17.31 12.72
CA THR A 286 0.88 17.20 13.97
C THR A 286 1.25 15.74 14.20
N ASP A 287 2.27 15.27 13.50
CA ASP A 287 3.10 14.17 13.92
C ASP A 287 3.96 14.66 15.12
N PRO A 288 4.11 13.91 16.21
CA PRO A 288 5.01 14.29 17.32
C PRO A 288 6.50 14.19 17.01
N THR A 289 6.90 13.85 15.79
CA THR A 289 8.21 14.18 15.23
C THR A 289 8.02 15.40 14.33
N PRO A 290 8.83 16.47 14.46
CA PRO A 290 8.68 17.64 13.61
C PRO A 290 8.97 17.23 12.16
N ASP A 291 7.90 17.05 11.37
CA ASP A 291 8.01 17.18 9.94
C ASP A 291 8.10 18.70 9.67
N PRO A 292 9.22 19.22 9.20
CA PRO A 292 9.32 20.62 8.79
C PRO A 292 8.66 20.78 7.42
N SER A 293 7.35 20.52 7.34
CA SER A 293 6.59 20.77 6.14
C SER A 293 6.24 22.25 6.05
N LEU A 294 6.78 22.87 5.01
CA LEU A 294 6.29 24.09 4.34
C LEU A 294 5.79 25.19 5.28
N SER A 295 6.74 25.93 5.82
CA SER A 295 6.49 27.30 6.31
C SER A 295 5.85 28.12 5.20
N GLY A 296 4.88 28.89 5.60
CA GLY A 296 4.00 29.74 4.84
C GLY A 296 4.52 30.37 3.55
N ALA A 297 3.59 30.77 2.72
CA ALA A 297 3.79 31.43 1.44
C ALA A 297 5.13 32.19 1.35
N GLY A 298 6.08 31.65 0.56
CA GLY A 298 7.29 32.37 0.18
C GLY A 298 8.65 31.75 0.51
N SER A 299 8.76 30.54 1.09
CA SER A 299 10.07 29.89 1.25
C SER A 299 10.17 28.57 0.46
N PHE A 300 11.36 28.26 -0.05
CA PHE A 300 11.66 26.94 -0.60
C PHE A 300 11.79 25.90 0.53
N PRO A 301 11.55 24.58 0.24
CA PRO A 301 11.91 23.53 1.19
C PRO A 301 13.35 23.64 1.63
N ALA A 302 13.62 23.45 2.92
CA ALA A 302 14.97 23.51 3.47
C ALA A 302 15.67 22.15 3.40
N VAL A 303 17.01 22.13 3.59
CA VAL A 303 17.74 20.88 3.75
C VAL A 303 17.26 20.17 5.02
N GLY A 304 16.89 18.93 4.90
CA GLY A 304 16.29 18.15 5.98
C GLY A 304 14.78 17.97 5.87
N ASP A 305 14.12 18.81 5.05
CA ASP A 305 12.69 18.68 4.80
C ASP A 305 12.39 17.47 3.89
N THR A 306 11.12 17.12 3.81
CA THR A 306 10.61 16.13 2.87
C THR A 306 9.90 16.84 1.72
N TYR A 307 10.25 16.51 0.48
CA TYR A 307 9.58 16.99 -0.74
C TYR A 307 9.19 15.78 -1.60
N GLU A 308 7.90 15.66 -1.94
CA GLU A 308 7.34 14.50 -2.69
C GLU A 308 7.78 13.14 -2.10
N GLY A 309 7.77 13.01 -0.77
CA GLY A 309 8.18 11.80 -0.07
C GLY A 309 9.70 11.53 -0.04
N CYS A 310 10.51 12.44 -0.57
CA CYS A 310 11.97 12.35 -0.64
C CYS A 310 12.63 13.31 0.34
N TYR A 311 13.75 12.90 0.93
CA TYR A 311 14.54 13.77 1.79
C TYR A 311 15.30 14.84 0.98
N VAL A 312 15.21 16.10 1.35
CA VAL A 312 15.92 17.21 0.73
C VAL A 312 17.38 17.24 1.20
N LEU A 313 18.30 16.81 0.34
CA LEU A 313 19.74 16.82 0.64
C LEU A 313 20.40 18.19 0.43
N ALA A 314 19.94 18.94 -0.55
CA ALA A 314 20.47 20.27 -0.86
C ALA A 314 19.40 21.12 -1.53
N VAL A 315 19.49 22.43 -1.33
CA VAL A 315 18.69 23.47 -1.97
C VAL A 315 19.61 24.46 -2.63
N THR A 316 19.43 24.71 -3.91
CA THR A 316 20.17 25.73 -4.67
C THR A 316 19.19 26.75 -5.18
N GLU A 317 19.09 27.92 -4.54
CA GLU A 317 18.26 29.01 -5.03
C GLU A 317 18.83 29.53 -6.35
N ILE A 318 17.97 29.59 -7.38
CA ILE A 318 18.31 30.13 -8.70
C ILE A 318 17.99 31.62 -8.73
N ASP A 319 16.82 31.98 -8.19
CA ASP A 319 16.35 33.35 -8.02
C ASP A 319 15.34 33.43 -6.84
N GLU A 320 14.68 34.59 -6.67
CA GLU A 320 13.71 34.82 -5.58
C GLU A 320 12.46 33.92 -5.66
N THR A 321 12.18 33.34 -6.84
CA THR A 321 10.97 32.55 -7.12
C THR A 321 11.24 31.11 -7.53
N SER A 322 12.49 30.72 -7.76
CA SER A 322 12.86 29.39 -8.25
C SER A 322 14.09 28.82 -7.54
N ALA A 323 14.09 27.51 -7.30
CA ALA A 323 15.21 26.77 -6.73
C ALA A 323 15.31 25.36 -7.32
N GLU A 324 16.50 24.76 -7.23
CA GLU A 324 16.73 23.33 -7.46
C GLU A 324 16.87 22.61 -6.12
N LEU A 325 16.09 21.56 -5.95
CA LEU A 325 16.20 20.63 -4.81
C LEU A 325 16.96 19.40 -5.24
N THR A 326 17.97 19.00 -4.48
CA THR A 326 18.56 17.66 -4.58
C THR A 326 17.83 16.74 -3.61
N LEU A 327 17.14 15.77 -4.15
CA LEU A 327 16.30 14.84 -3.39
C LEU A 327 16.99 13.49 -3.24
N LEU A 328 16.87 12.87 -2.08
CA LEU A 328 17.31 11.50 -1.79
C LEU A 328 16.08 10.60 -1.73
N SER A 329 16.09 9.52 -2.51
CA SER A 329 15.01 8.54 -2.53
C SER A 329 14.79 7.90 -1.15
N PRO A 330 13.54 7.67 -0.72
CA PRO A 330 13.25 6.83 0.45
C PRO A 330 13.58 5.34 0.19
N ASN A 331 13.67 4.93 -1.08
CA ASN A 331 13.92 3.56 -1.46
C ASN A 331 15.43 3.23 -1.54
N GLU A 332 15.80 2.08 -1.00
CA GLU A 332 17.15 1.52 -1.06
C GLU A 332 17.17 0.29 -1.96
N LEU A 333 18.09 0.28 -2.92
CA LEU A 333 18.22 -0.78 -3.92
C LEU A 333 19.49 -1.58 -3.62
N ALA A 334 19.37 -2.90 -3.44
CA ALA A 334 20.54 -3.77 -3.30
C ALA A 334 21.25 -3.92 -4.64
N VAL A 335 22.56 -3.70 -4.66
CA VAL A 335 23.39 -3.72 -5.87
C VAL A 335 24.52 -4.72 -5.70
N ALA A 336 24.53 -5.76 -6.54
CA ALA A 336 25.55 -6.81 -6.50
C ALA A 336 26.76 -6.47 -7.39
N SER A 337 26.57 -5.73 -8.49
CA SER A 337 27.61 -5.33 -9.44
C SER A 337 27.35 -3.93 -10.01
N ALA A 338 28.31 -3.36 -10.73
CA ALA A 338 28.14 -2.06 -11.36
C ALA A 338 27.03 -2.07 -12.44
N SER A 339 26.89 -3.16 -13.18
CA SER A 339 25.81 -3.30 -14.18
C SER A 339 24.41 -3.39 -13.55
N ASP A 340 24.30 -3.85 -12.31
CA ASP A 340 23.04 -3.95 -11.62
C ASP A 340 22.56 -2.57 -11.11
N ALA A 341 23.46 -1.62 -10.94
CA ALA A 341 23.11 -0.28 -10.49
C ALA A 341 22.21 0.45 -11.50
N ASP A 342 22.55 0.42 -12.79
CA ASP A 342 21.76 1.03 -13.85
C ASP A 342 20.41 0.30 -14.04
N ALA A 343 20.42 -1.02 -13.93
CA ALA A 343 19.21 -1.83 -14.00
C ALA A 343 18.29 -1.55 -12.82
N ALA A 344 18.84 -1.37 -11.62
CA ALA A 344 18.08 -1.03 -10.43
C ALA A 344 17.44 0.37 -10.53
N LEU A 345 18.16 1.36 -11.05
CA LEU A 345 17.61 2.69 -11.33
C LEU A 345 16.44 2.64 -12.33
N ALA A 346 16.56 1.84 -13.37
CA ALA A 346 15.52 1.70 -14.39
C ALA A 346 14.21 1.10 -13.86
N THR A 347 14.26 0.43 -12.69
CA THR A 347 13.08 -0.14 -12.02
C THR A 347 12.48 0.79 -10.96
N LEU A 348 13.13 1.91 -10.66
CA LEU A 348 12.67 2.86 -9.66
C LEU A 348 11.54 3.72 -10.26
N GLY A 349 10.30 3.39 -9.94
CA GLY A 349 9.13 4.22 -10.22
C GLY A 349 8.77 5.02 -8.98
N MET A 350 8.86 6.34 -9.06
CA MET A 350 8.27 7.25 -8.07
C MET A 350 7.45 8.29 -8.84
N ASP A 351 6.17 8.37 -8.51
CA ASP A 351 5.24 9.28 -9.19
C ASP A 351 5.70 10.75 -9.00
N GLY A 352 5.78 11.47 -10.09
CA GLY A 352 6.13 12.89 -10.10
C GLY A 352 7.63 13.24 -10.15
N ILE A 353 8.54 12.29 -9.88
CA ILE A 353 9.99 12.52 -9.94
C ILE A 353 10.63 11.58 -10.97
N SER A 354 11.27 12.19 -11.97
CA SER A 354 12.06 11.50 -13.00
C SER A 354 13.56 11.72 -12.79
N ASP A 355 14.38 11.12 -13.65
CA ASP A 355 15.83 11.36 -13.74
C ASP A 355 16.62 10.96 -12.47
N TRP A 356 16.20 9.87 -11.84
CA TRP A 356 16.94 9.26 -10.74
C TRP A 356 18.34 8.83 -11.18
N ALA A 357 19.34 9.16 -10.38
CA ALA A 357 20.75 8.90 -10.67
C ALA A 357 21.49 8.31 -9.46
N ILE A 358 22.64 7.70 -9.76
CA ILE A 358 23.61 7.32 -8.72
C ILE A 358 24.20 8.60 -8.14
N PRO A 359 24.23 8.77 -6.80
CA PRO A 359 24.77 9.98 -6.17
C PRO A 359 26.20 10.30 -6.64
N THR A 360 26.48 11.55 -6.92
CA THR A 360 27.85 12.05 -7.06
C THR A 360 28.57 12.03 -5.70
N LYS A 361 29.90 12.29 -5.70
CA LYS A 361 30.62 12.38 -4.43
C LYS A 361 30.06 13.44 -3.49
N ALA A 362 29.73 14.61 -4.02
CA ALA A 362 29.17 15.70 -3.22
C ALA A 362 27.81 15.34 -2.59
N GLN A 363 26.94 14.68 -3.36
CA GLN A 363 25.65 14.19 -2.89
C GLN A 363 25.78 13.05 -1.87
N MET A 364 26.80 12.16 -2.06
CA MET A 364 27.11 11.13 -1.07
C MET A 364 27.70 11.73 0.22
N ASP A 365 28.51 12.80 0.12
CA ASP A 365 29.01 13.53 1.29
C ASP A 365 27.84 14.17 2.08
N ALA A 366 26.88 14.77 1.38
CA ALA A 366 25.66 15.32 1.99
C ALA A 366 24.79 14.21 2.63
N PHE A 367 24.60 13.11 1.93
CA PHE A 367 23.85 11.96 2.47
C PHE A 367 24.52 11.39 3.72
N TYR A 368 25.84 11.22 3.71
CA TYR A 368 26.58 10.74 4.89
C TYR A 368 26.44 11.70 6.08
N ALA A 369 26.52 13.00 5.83
CA ALA A 369 26.34 14.02 6.88
C ALA A 369 24.92 14.01 7.47
N ALA A 370 23.91 13.73 6.63
CA ALA A 370 22.50 13.73 7.01
C ALA A 370 22.00 12.36 7.50
N LYS A 371 22.80 11.29 7.44
CA LYS A 371 22.37 9.88 7.59
C LYS A 371 21.53 9.58 8.84
N ASP A 372 21.77 10.29 9.93
CA ASP A 372 21.07 10.09 11.20
C ASP A 372 19.71 10.80 11.26
N GLY A 373 19.43 11.71 10.31
CA GLY A 373 18.15 12.41 10.15
C GLY A 373 17.31 11.95 8.93
N VAL A 374 17.88 11.09 8.10
CA VAL A 374 17.18 10.59 6.90
C VAL A 374 16.16 9.52 7.27
N THR A 375 14.94 9.63 6.71
CA THR A 375 13.88 8.63 6.89
C THR A 375 13.50 8.02 5.54
N PRO A 376 13.42 6.67 5.43
CA PRO A 376 13.89 5.68 6.41
C PRO A 376 15.41 5.74 6.60
N ALA A 377 15.88 5.40 7.79
CA ALA A 377 17.31 5.37 8.10
C ALA A 377 18.07 4.39 7.19
N PRO A 378 19.35 4.67 6.85
CA PRO A 378 20.16 3.76 6.04
C PRO A 378 20.23 2.36 6.64
N ALA A 379 19.71 1.34 5.93
CA ALA A 379 19.70 -0.04 6.38
C ALA A 379 21.06 -0.74 6.11
N GLY A 380 21.80 -0.25 5.12
CA GLY A 380 23.07 -0.85 4.68
C GLY A 380 24.31 -0.24 5.31
N THR A 381 25.40 -1.03 5.35
CA THR A 381 26.71 -0.54 5.78
C THR A 381 27.41 0.25 4.68
N TYR A 382 27.22 -0.12 3.43
CA TYR A 382 27.91 0.46 2.27
C TYR A 382 26.91 0.96 1.23
N TYR A 383 27.15 2.19 0.74
CA TYR A 383 26.36 2.83 -0.32
C TYR A 383 27.24 3.25 -1.47
N ILE A 384 26.77 2.98 -2.71
CA ILE A 384 27.52 3.33 -3.92
C ILE A 384 27.30 4.80 -4.32
N TRP A 385 28.34 5.36 -4.93
CA TRP A 385 28.32 6.67 -5.56
C TRP A 385 29.16 6.70 -6.83
N GLN A 386 28.89 7.67 -7.72
CA GLN A 386 29.55 7.82 -9.01
C GLN A 386 30.94 8.46 -8.85
N GLY A 387 31.98 7.69 -8.98
CA GLY A 387 33.35 8.21 -9.07
C GLY A 387 33.69 8.66 -10.49
N SER A 388 34.85 9.28 -10.67
CA SER A 388 35.29 9.85 -11.96
C SER A 388 35.45 8.83 -13.08
N THR A 389 35.82 7.60 -12.77
CA THR A 389 36.05 6.53 -13.75
C THR A 389 35.32 5.22 -13.44
N SER A 390 34.81 5.07 -12.20
CA SER A 390 34.12 3.87 -11.75
C SER A 390 33.32 4.14 -10.51
N LEU A 391 32.35 3.27 -10.23
CA LEU A 391 31.61 3.33 -8.98
C LEU A 391 32.51 3.14 -7.77
N LYS A 392 32.21 3.89 -6.73
CA LYS A 392 32.81 3.82 -5.40
C LYS A 392 31.72 3.42 -4.41
N LYS A 393 32.14 2.99 -3.21
CA LYS A 393 31.23 2.78 -2.08
C LYS A 393 31.75 3.47 -0.83
N ARG A 394 30.82 4.02 -0.05
CA ARG A 394 31.06 4.64 1.25
C ARG A 394 30.58 3.72 2.37
N ASN A 395 31.41 3.57 3.39
CA ASN A 395 31.01 2.97 4.65
C ASN A 395 30.25 4.01 5.49
N MET A 396 28.97 3.78 5.74
CA MET A 396 28.11 4.71 6.49
C MET A 396 28.43 4.77 7.99
N SER A 397 29.23 3.84 8.51
CA SER A 397 29.67 3.89 9.92
C SER A 397 30.95 4.71 10.10
N THR A 398 31.90 4.62 9.16
CA THR A 398 33.22 5.27 9.28
C THR A 398 33.41 6.48 8.37
N GLY A 399 32.63 6.60 7.30
CA GLY A 399 32.78 7.63 6.26
C GLY A 399 33.81 7.32 5.20
N ASP A 400 34.51 6.18 5.28
CA ASP A 400 35.58 5.81 4.37
C ASP A 400 35.07 5.41 2.98
N ASP A 401 35.74 5.90 1.96
CA ASP A 401 35.49 5.54 0.57
C ASP A 401 36.39 4.42 0.09
N SER A 402 35.86 3.50 -0.69
CA SER A 402 36.60 2.42 -1.33
C SER A 402 36.09 2.14 -2.75
N SER A 403 36.82 1.34 -3.53
CA SER A 403 36.34 0.90 -4.83
C SER A 403 35.14 -0.05 -4.65
N PHE A 404 34.11 0.13 -5.46
CA PHE A 404 32.99 -0.80 -5.49
C PHE A 404 33.35 -2.00 -6.37
N ALA A 405 33.34 -3.18 -5.77
CA ALA A 405 33.52 -4.45 -6.48
C ALA A 405 32.24 -5.28 -6.43
N SER A 406 31.60 -5.34 -5.27
CA SER A 406 30.35 -6.08 -5.06
C SER A 406 29.69 -5.71 -3.75
N GLY A 407 28.37 -5.99 -3.64
CA GLY A 407 27.60 -5.98 -2.42
C GLY A 407 27.55 -4.63 -1.70
N ALA A 408 26.64 -3.75 -2.13
CA ALA A 408 26.35 -2.48 -1.49
C ALA A 408 24.89 -2.11 -1.77
N TYR A 409 24.44 -0.98 -1.22
CA TYR A 409 23.16 -0.38 -1.53
C TYR A 409 23.35 0.84 -2.43
N LEU A 410 22.33 1.11 -3.25
CA LEU A 410 22.14 2.37 -3.93
C LEU A 410 20.95 3.07 -3.28
N ARG A 411 21.14 4.31 -2.88
CA ARG A 411 20.05 5.21 -2.53
C ARG A 411 20.06 6.35 -3.55
N PRO A 412 19.15 6.32 -4.53
CA PRO A 412 19.17 7.23 -5.67
C PRO A 412 18.92 8.69 -5.26
N VAL A 413 19.43 9.60 -6.09
CA VAL A 413 19.17 11.03 -6.00
C VAL A 413 18.51 11.56 -7.27
N ALA A 414 17.69 12.58 -7.15
CA ALA A 414 17.16 13.35 -8.27
C ALA A 414 17.35 14.84 -8.01
N VAL A 415 17.39 15.65 -9.08
CA VAL A 415 17.38 17.10 -8.97
C VAL A 415 16.09 17.60 -9.62
N VAL A 416 15.28 18.34 -8.88
CA VAL A 416 14.01 18.88 -9.33
C VAL A 416 13.99 20.40 -9.19
N SER A 417 13.41 21.09 -10.17
CA SER A 417 13.19 22.53 -10.10
C SER A 417 11.84 22.81 -9.45
N VAL A 418 11.83 23.73 -8.49
CA VAL A 418 10.62 24.19 -7.78
C VAL A 418 10.45 25.69 -7.92
N THR A 419 9.21 26.14 -7.92
CA THR A 419 8.86 27.57 -7.96
C THR A 419 7.98 27.92 -6.77
N LYS A 420 8.21 29.09 -6.17
CA LYS A 420 7.28 29.66 -5.18
C LYS A 420 6.01 30.13 -5.89
N GLU A 421 4.87 29.71 -5.38
CA GLU A 421 3.56 30.23 -5.81
C GLU A 421 3.23 31.57 -5.13
#